data_3ed7fb9c0d20e17997e67882637f5999
#
_entry.id   3ed7fb9c0d20e17997e67882637f5999
#
_cell.length_a   1.000
_cell.length_b   1.000
_cell.length_c   1.000
_cell.angle_alpha   90.00
_cell.angle_beta   90.00
_cell.angle_gamma   90.00
#
_symmetry.space_group_name_H-M   'P 1'
#
loop_
_entity.id
_entity.type
_entity.pdbx_description
1 polymer ?
#
loop_
_entity_poly.entity_id
_entity_poly.type
_entity_poly.pdbx_seq_one_letter_code
_entity_poly.pdbx_strand_id
1 'polypeptide(L)'
;MNKLLKDNYKSIDYSKKMMQAVSLQEELLLLSLVQPVDTLTTSFNQADSVFLKNLELAAQNLTLPNEGVYVDSIRMAYGDYILEARGFIGEDEIDSQKLMLTVRGKMKQVSLRVEALLTLNQDSLFKVATFLESSPHRAIMPGLIVIISSLVFTILLNYFINHYVISPILRLTKGVNDYVRYRKPLDVSLETKDELYSLKESILNLITSRTNTK
;
A
#
# COMPACT_ATOMS: atom_id res chain seq x y z
N MET A 1 4.50 -7.56 -6.41
CA MET A 1 3.93 -7.93 -5.09
C MET A 1 5.01 -7.72 -4.03
N ASN A 2 4.74 -6.97 -2.97
CA ASN A 2 5.72 -6.63 -1.94
C ASN A 2 6.23 -7.94 -1.28
N LYS A 3 7.55 -8.11 -1.14
CA LYS A 3 8.20 -9.29 -0.55
C LYS A 3 7.60 -9.61 0.83
N LEU A 4 7.35 -8.59 1.62
CA LEU A 4 6.79 -8.69 2.97
C LEU A 4 5.37 -9.30 2.98
N LEU A 5 4.51 -8.92 2.01
CA LEU A 5 3.19 -9.53 1.84
C LEU A 5 3.27 -11.03 1.53
N LYS A 6 4.19 -11.42 0.64
CA LYS A 6 4.40 -12.81 0.24
C LYS A 6 4.91 -13.65 1.42
N ASP A 7 5.81 -13.11 2.21
CA ASP A 7 6.41 -13.82 3.31
C ASP A 7 5.43 -13.93 4.50
N ASN A 8 4.65 -12.88 4.83
CA ASN A 8 3.57 -12.98 5.82
C ASN A 8 2.50 -14.02 5.40
N TYR A 9 2.17 -14.09 4.10
CA TYR A 9 1.24 -15.11 3.61
C TYR A 9 1.75 -16.53 3.83
N LYS A 10 3.06 -16.76 3.67
CA LYS A 10 3.68 -18.08 3.96
C LYS A 10 3.60 -18.41 5.45
N SER A 11 3.92 -17.47 6.35
CA SER A 11 3.81 -17.69 7.80
C SER A 11 2.38 -18.03 8.22
N ILE A 12 1.36 -17.39 7.59
CA ILE A 12 -0.04 -17.73 7.78
C ILE A 12 -0.35 -19.17 7.32
N ASP A 13 0.14 -19.57 6.15
CA ASP A 13 -0.05 -20.92 5.60
C ASP A 13 0.61 -21.99 6.50
N TYR A 14 1.83 -21.75 6.96
CA TYR A 14 2.54 -22.65 7.89
C TYR A 14 1.77 -22.78 9.22
N SER A 15 1.28 -21.66 9.78
CA SER A 15 0.49 -21.69 11.01
C SER A 15 -0.81 -22.48 10.84
N LYS A 16 -1.52 -22.32 9.71
CA LYS A 16 -2.71 -23.11 9.42
C LYS A 16 -2.43 -24.60 9.32
N LYS A 17 -1.33 -24.98 8.66
CA LYS A 17 -0.92 -26.38 8.54
C LYS A 17 -0.51 -26.98 9.88
N MET A 18 0.15 -26.21 10.75
CA MET A 18 0.41 -26.63 12.14
C MET A 18 -0.89 -26.85 12.91
N MET A 19 -1.87 -25.95 12.81
CA MET A 19 -3.19 -26.11 13.44
C MET A 19 -3.90 -27.37 12.96
N GLN A 20 -3.93 -27.62 11.64
CA GLN A 20 -4.53 -28.81 11.05
C GLN A 20 -3.85 -30.10 11.55
N ALA A 21 -2.52 -30.10 11.65
CA ALA A 21 -1.78 -31.24 12.16
C ALA A 21 -2.12 -31.54 13.62
N VAL A 22 -2.21 -30.50 14.47
CA VAL A 22 -2.60 -30.67 15.89
C VAL A 22 -4.03 -31.16 16.01
N SER A 23 -4.96 -30.64 15.19
CA SER A 23 -6.36 -31.08 15.20
C SER A 23 -6.49 -32.56 14.77
N LEU A 24 -5.70 -32.99 13.77
CA LEU A 24 -5.66 -34.40 13.37
C LEU A 24 -5.09 -35.28 14.49
N GLN A 25 -4.04 -34.82 15.17
CA GLN A 25 -3.48 -35.56 16.33
C GLN A 25 -4.52 -35.68 17.45
N GLU A 26 -5.34 -34.64 17.73
CA GLU A 26 -6.43 -34.72 18.71
C GLU A 26 -7.46 -35.77 18.33
N GLU A 27 -7.90 -35.77 17.07
CA GLU A 27 -8.85 -36.75 16.57
C GLU A 27 -8.33 -38.17 16.73
N LEU A 28 -7.06 -38.41 16.36
CA LEU A 28 -6.43 -39.73 16.50
C LEU A 28 -6.27 -40.20 17.96
N LEU A 29 -5.96 -39.27 18.86
CA LEU A 29 -5.89 -39.56 20.32
C LEU A 29 -7.28 -39.90 20.89
N LEU A 30 -8.35 -39.24 20.40
CA LEU A 30 -9.71 -39.60 20.81
C LEU A 30 -10.13 -40.98 20.24
N LEU A 31 -9.78 -41.24 18.98
CA LEU A 31 -10.05 -42.53 18.34
C LEU A 31 -9.30 -43.70 19.03
N SER A 32 -8.14 -43.47 19.61
CA SER A 32 -7.37 -44.48 20.34
C SER A 32 -8.09 -45.03 21.60
N LEU A 33 -9.10 -44.30 22.10
CA LEU A 33 -9.95 -44.79 23.21
C LEU A 33 -10.91 -45.92 22.77
N VAL A 34 -11.18 -46.04 21.46
CA VAL A 34 -12.17 -46.98 20.92
C VAL A 34 -11.63 -47.94 19.84
N GLN A 35 -10.41 -47.67 19.35
CA GLN A 35 -9.78 -48.42 18.26
C GLN A 35 -8.36 -48.87 18.66
N PRO A 36 -7.84 -49.98 18.10
CA PRO A 36 -6.47 -50.41 18.32
C PRO A 36 -5.46 -49.34 17.90
N VAL A 37 -4.49 -49.09 18.78
CA VAL A 37 -3.47 -48.02 18.64
C VAL A 37 -2.58 -48.24 17.42
N ASP A 38 -2.26 -49.47 17.07
CA ASP A 38 -1.38 -49.80 15.94
C ASP A 38 -1.83 -49.21 14.61
N THR A 39 -3.15 -49.11 14.39
CA THR A 39 -3.72 -48.56 13.17
C THR A 39 -3.62 -47.03 13.11
N LEU A 40 -3.49 -46.36 14.26
CA LEU A 40 -3.50 -44.89 14.38
C LEU A 40 -2.09 -44.32 14.44
N THR A 41 -1.10 -45.08 14.89
CA THR A 41 0.29 -44.65 15.10
C THR A 41 0.92 -44.06 13.82
N THR A 42 0.70 -44.70 12.69
CA THR A 42 1.24 -44.23 11.40
C THR A 42 0.70 -42.83 11.04
N SER A 43 -0.61 -42.63 11.16
CA SER A 43 -1.28 -41.35 10.88
C SER A 43 -0.86 -40.26 11.88
N PHE A 44 -0.68 -40.62 13.15
CA PHE A 44 -0.20 -39.72 14.18
C PHE A 44 1.24 -39.24 13.89
N ASN A 45 2.15 -40.15 13.53
CA ASN A 45 3.51 -39.82 13.14
C ASN A 45 3.58 -38.95 11.85
N GLN A 46 2.67 -39.17 10.92
CA GLN A 46 2.55 -38.33 9.73
C GLN A 46 2.10 -36.91 10.09
N ALA A 47 1.13 -36.75 10.97
CA ALA A 47 0.70 -35.44 11.47
C ALA A 47 1.82 -34.74 12.23
N ASP A 48 2.59 -35.46 13.07
CA ASP A 48 3.78 -34.95 13.75
C ASP A 48 4.81 -34.38 12.74
N SER A 49 5.12 -35.17 11.71
CA SER A 49 6.05 -34.74 10.65
C SER A 49 5.57 -33.48 9.91
N VAL A 50 4.26 -33.37 9.65
CA VAL A 50 3.66 -32.17 9.03
C VAL A 50 3.79 -30.97 9.95
N PHE A 51 3.54 -31.12 11.24
CA PHE A 51 3.70 -30.05 12.22
C PHE A 51 5.14 -29.55 12.27
N LEU A 52 6.11 -30.44 12.51
CA LEU A 52 7.53 -30.10 12.63
C LEU A 52 8.08 -29.44 11.36
N LYS A 53 7.70 -29.94 10.18
CA LYS A 53 8.09 -29.34 8.90
C LYS A 53 7.60 -27.90 8.78
N ASN A 54 6.35 -27.62 9.12
CA ASN A 54 5.81 -26.28 9.02
C ASN A 54 6.34 -25.34 10.11
N LEU A 55 6.64 -25.85 11.30
CA LEU A 55 7.33 -25.09 12.34
C LEU A 55 8.73 -24.65 11.88
N GLU A 56 9.47 -25.55 11.24
CA GLU A 56 10.81 -25.23 10.71
C GLU A 56 10.72 -24.21 9.57
N LEU A 57 9.76 -24.35 8.66
CA LEU A 57 9.51 -23.38 7.60
C LEU A 57 9.13 -22.00 8.15
N ALA A 58 8.35 -21.95 9.24
CA ALA A 58 8.04 -20.71 9.93
C ALA A 58 9.29 -20.09 10.58
N ALA A 59 10.15 -20.90 11.19
CA ALA A 59 11.41 -20.46 11.77
C ALA A 59 12.38 -19.85 10.74
N GLN A 60 12.35 -20.35 9.51
CA GLN A 60 13.17 -19.84 8.40
C GLN A 60 12.55 -18.59 7.70
N ASN A 61 11.31 -18.26 8.02
CA ASN A 61 10.56 -17.17 7.38
C ASN A 61 10.26 -16.00 8.33
N LEU A 62 11.17 -15.71 9.25
CA LEU A 62 11.00 -14.61 10.21
C LEU A 62 11.10 -13.25 9.48
N THR A 63 10.01 -12.51 9.44
CA THR A 63 9.89 -11.22 8.74
C THR A 63 9.42 -10.08 9.64
N LEU A 64 8.82 -10.41 10.78
CA LEU A 64 8.28 -9.47 11.74
C LEU A 64 9.12 -9.39 13.01
N PRO A 65 9.17 -8.22 13.68
CA PRO A 65 9.77 -8.12 15.00
C PRO A 65 9.12 -9.09 15.98
N ASN A 66 9.93 -9.77 16.77
CA ASN A 66 9.52 -10.75 17.78
C ASN A 66 8.85 -12.04 17.24
N GLU A 67 8.73 -12.24 15.93
CA GLU A 67 8.14 -13.45 15.35
C GLU A 67 8.88 -14.72 15.83
N GLY A 68 10.21 -14.65 15.96
CA GLY A 68 11.03 -15.72 16.51
C GLY A 68 10.62 -16.16 17.92
N VAL A 69 10.22 -15.24 18.78
CA VAL A 69 9.74 -15.56 20.14
C VAL A 69 8.48 -16.42 20.11
N TYR A 70 7.56 -16.14 19.17
CA TYR A 70 6.37 -16.98 18.98
C TYR A 70 6.74 -18.37 18.47
N VAL A 71 7.63 -18.46 17.48
CA VAL A 71 8.10 -19.75 16.95
C VAL A 71 8.79 -20.59 18.03
N ASP A 72 9.66 -20.00 18.84
CA ASP A 72 10.33 -20.70 19.94
C ASP A 72 9.32 -21.14 21.01
N SER A 73 8.33 -20.30 21.31
CA SER A 73 7.27 -20.67 22.27
C SER A 73 6.41 -21.84 21.77
N ILE A 74 6.15 -21.92 20.46
CA ILE A 74 5.47 -23.05 19.83
C ILE A 74 6.33 -24.31 19.94
N ARG A 75 7.62 -24.19 19.61
CA ARG A 75 8.59 -25.32 19.69
C ARG A 75 8.62 -25.95 21.09
N MET A 76 8.70 -25.11 22.13
CA MET A 76 8.70 -25.57 23.51
C MET A 76 7.37 -26.26 23.88
N ALA A 77 6.24 -25.61 23.62
CA ALA A 77 4.93 -26.17 23.93
C ALA A 77 4.65 -27.47 23.18
N TYR A 78 5.07 -27.55 21.91
CA TYR A 78 4.91 -28.75 21.11
C TYR A 78 5.81 -29.92 21.62
N GLY A 79 7.02 -29.61 22.02
CA GLY A 79 7.92 -30.62 22.65
C GLY A 79 7.28 -31.23 23.90
N ASP A 80 6.73 -30.41 24.78
CA ASP A 80 6.05 -30.86 26.00
C ASP A 80 4.77 -31.67 25.69
N TYR A 81 4.03 -31.27 24.64
CA TYR A 81 2.82 -31.97 24.20
C TYR A 81 3.13 -33.33 23.57
N ILE A 82 4.07 -33.40 22.62
CA ILE A 82 4.35 -34.62 21.87
C ILE A 82 4.95 -35.70 22.72
N LEU A 83 5.74 -35.33 23.74
CA LEU A 83 6.29 -36.27 24.70
C LEU A 83 5.18 -36.98 25.48
N GLU A 84 4.17 -36.22 25.96
CA GLU A 84 3.05 -36.75 26.71
C GLU A 84 2.11 -37.58 25.82
N ALA A 85 1.84 -37.08 24.60
CA ALA A 85 0.98 -37.78 23.65
C ALA A 85 1.54 -39.11 23.20
N ARG A 86 2.86 -39.22 22.98
CA ARG A 86 3.52 -40.48 22.63
C ARG A 86 3.54 -41.46 23.81
N GLY A 87 3.77 -40.96 25.03
CA GLY A 87 3.65 -41.76 26.23
C GLY A 87 2.25 -42.35 26.38
N PHE A 88 1.22 -41.53 26.13
CA PHE A 88 -0.18 -41.97 26.18
C PHE A 88 -0.51 -43.06 25.13
N ILE A 89 -0.06 -42.90 23.88
CA ILE A 89 -0.27 -43.90 22.81
C ILE A 89 0.48 -45.20 23.10
N GLY A 90 1.58 -45.19 23.84
CA GLY A 90 2.39 -46.36 24.15
C GLY A 90 1.93 -47.13 25.40
N GLU A 91 0.90 -46.70 26.12
CA GLU A 91 0.35 -47.40 27.30
C GLU A 91 -0.60 -48.52 26.88
N ASP A 92 -0.43 -49.71 27.53
CA ASP A 92 -1.30 -50.88 27.29
C ASP A 92 -2.75 -50.62 27.76
N GLU A 93 -2.94 -49.81 28.78
CA GLU A 93 -4.22 -49.45 29.35
C GLU A 93 -4.44 -47.92 29.23
N ILE A 94 -5.36 -47.49 28.39
CA ILE A 94 -5.60 -46.10 28.08
C ILE A 94 -6.44 -45.44 29.17
N ASP A 95 -5.84 -44.52 29.92
CA ASP A 95 -6.51 -43.71 30.94
C ASP A 95 -7.17 -42.48 30.30
N SER A 96 -8.51 -42.54 30.09
CA SER A 96 -9.31 -41.47 29.56
C SER A 96 -9.20 -40.17 30.37
N GLN A 97 -9.01 -40.24 31.69
CA GLN A 97 -8.88 -39.06 32.54
C GLN A 97 -7.54 -38.35 32.31
N LYS A 98 -6.44 -39.13 32.17
CA LYS A 98 -5.12 -38.61 31.80
C LYS A 98 -5.16 -37.92 30.43
N LEU A 99 -5.83 -38.53 29.43
CA LEU A 99 -6.01 -37.88 28.12
C LEU A 99 -6.67 -36.53 28.24
N MET A 100 -7.82 -36.46 28.93
CA MET A 100 -8.61 -35.23 29.03
C MET A 100 -7.89 -34.12 29.80
N LEU A 101 -7.24 -34.42 30.92
CA LEU A 101 -6.67 -33.39 31.79
C LEU A 101 -5.25 -32.98 31.36
N THR A 102 -4.41 -33.91 30.94
CA THR A 102 -3.00 -33.64 30.67
C THR A 102 -2.75 -33.41 29.19
N VAL A 103 -3.01 -34.40 28.35
CA VAL A 103 -2.63 -34.32 26.91
C VAL A 103 -3.39 -33.23 26.19
N ARG A 104 -4.73 -33.17 26.36
CA ARG A 104 -5.54 -32.11 25.75
C ARG A 104 -5.22 -30.72 26.30
N GLY A 105 -4.86 -30.64 27.60
CA GLY A 105 -4.42 -29.37 28.18
C GLY A 105 -3.16 -28.83 27.53
N LYS A 106 -2.13 -29.69 27.32
CA LYS A 106 -0.90 -29.30 26.62
C LYS A 106 -1.14 -29.00 25.15
N MET A 107 -1.96 -29.78 24.46
CA MET A 107 -2.33 -29.56 23.08
C MET A 107 -3.03 -28.20 22.89
N LYS A 108 -3.94 -27.80 23.79
CA LYS A 108 -4.56 -26.48 23.78
C LYS A 108 -3.55 -25.36 23.89
N GLN A 109 -2.49 -25.56 24.70
CA GLN A 109 -1.39 -24.56 24.79
C GLN A 109 -0.65 -24.43 23.46
N VAL A 110 -0.41 -25.53 22.74
CA VAL A 110 0.19 -25.49 21.39
C VAL A 110 -0.71 -24.70 20.44
N SER A 111 -2.01 -25.01 20.40
CA SER A 111 -2.98 -24.34 19.53
C SER A 111 -3.03 -22.85 19.78
N LEU A 112 -3.08 -22.40 21.03
CA LEU A 112 -3.08 -20.98 21.41
C LEU A 112 -1.80 -20.25 20.95
N ARG A 113 -0.64 -20.90 21.02
CA ARG A 113 0.62 -20.29 20.58
C ARG A 113 0.73 -20.21 19.06
N VAL A 114 0.24 -21.24 18.34
CA VAL A 114 0.17 -21.21 16.88
C VAL A 114 -0.84 -20.14 16.41
N GLU A 115 -1.97 -20.01 17.08
CA GLU A 115 -2.97 -18.97 16.80
C GLU A 115 -2.41 -17.56 17.02
N ALA A 116 -1.59 -17.38 18.06
CA ALA A 116 -0.92 -16.11 18.30
C ALA A 116 0.05 -15.73 17.17
N LEU A 117 0.83 -16.69 16.63
CA LEU A 117 1.67 -16.47 15.46
C LEU A 117 0.84 -16.16 14.20
N LEU A 118 -0.25 -16.90 14.00
CA LEU A 118 -1.19 -16.67 12.91
C LEU A 118 -1.75 -15.25 12.94
N THR A 119 -2.25 -14.83 14.10
CA THR A 119 -2.84 -13.48 14.31
C THR A 119 -1.80 -12.38 14.06
N LEU A 120 -0.57 -12.54 14.58
CA LEU A 120 0.52 -11.59 14.35
C LEU A 120 0.74 -11.34 12.84
N ASN A 121 0.78 -12.41 12.06
CA ASN A 121 1.00 -12.33 10.62
C ASN A 121 -0.22 -11.79 9.86
N GLN A 122 -1.45 -12.13 10.29
CA GLN A 122 -2.69 -11.58 9.73
C GLN A 122 -2.81 -10.07 9.98
N ASP A 123 -2.52 -9.61 11.19
CA ASP A 123 -2.54 -8.18 11.54
C ASP A 123 -1.52 -7.39 10.73
N SER A 124 -0.33 -7.96 10.54
CA SER A 124 0.70 -7.34 9.70
C SER A 124 0.25 -7.28 8.24
N LEU A 125 -0.32 -8.35 7.71
CA LEU A 125 -0.87 -8.38 6.34
C LEU A 125 -1.96 -7.32 6.16
N PHE A 126 -2.88 -7.20 7.12
CA PHE A 126 -3.95 -6.20 7.09
C PHE A 126 -3.40 -4.77 7.12
N LYS A 127 -2.43 -4.47 7.99
CA LYS A 127 -1.78 -3.15 8.05
C LYS A 127 -1.11 -2.78 6.73
N VAL A 128 -0.41 -3.72 6.09
CA VAL A 128 0.23 -3.47 4.80
C VAL A 128 -0.81 -3.28 3.70
N ALA A 129 -1.88 -4.06 3.68
CA ALA A 129 -2.97 -3.93 2.72
C ALA A 129 -3.67 -2.57 2.83
N THR A 130 -4.04 -2.14 4.03
CA THR A 130 -4.68 -0.82 4.27
C THR A 130 -3.75 0.35 3.93
N PHE A 131 -2.44 0.22 4.20
CA PHE A 131 -1.46 1.23 3.80
C PHE A 131 -1.37 1.36 2.27
N LEU A 132 -1.38 0.26 1.53
CA LEU A 132 -1.37 0.26 0.07
C LEU A 132 -2.66 0.84 -0.52
N GLU A 133 -3.80 0.58 0.09
CA GLU A 133 -5.11 1.10 -0.33
C GLU A 133 -5.23 2.62 -0.11
N SER A 134 -4.65 3.15 0.97
CA SER A 134 -4.67 4.59 1.27
C SER A 134 -3.64 5.41 0.46
N SER A 135 -2.63 4.78 -0.13
CA SER A 135 -1.55 5.45 -0.87
C SER A 135 -1.99 6.15 -2.18
N PRO A 136 -2.92 5.61 -3.00
CA PRO A 136 -3.34 6.26 -4.24
C PRO A 136 -4.00 7.62 -4.01
N HIS A 137 -4.82 7.77 -2.99
CA HIS A 137 -5.48 9.05 -2.70
C HIS A 137 -4.50 10.15 -2.29
N ARG A 138 -3.42 9.83 -1.59
CA ARG A 138 -2.38 10.80 -1.23
C ARG A 138 -1.53 11.27 -2.43
N ALA A 139 -1.36 10.41 -3.44
CA ALA A 139 -0.62 10.76 -4.65
C ALA A 139 -1.46 11.55 -5.66
N ILE A 140 -2.78 11.36 -5.70
CA ILE A 140 -3.69 12.04 -6.63
C ILE A 140 -3.89 13.51 -6.25
N MET A 141 -3.99 13.84 -4.96
CA MET A 141 -4.24 15.21 -4.48
C MET A 141 -3.21 16.24 -4.96
N PRO A 142 -1.89 16.03 -4.85
CA PRO A 142 -0.90 16.96 -5.39
C PRO A 142 -1.03 17.14 -6.92
N GLY A 143 -1.30 16.05 -7.65
CA GLY A 143 -1.50 16.10 -9.09
C GLY A 143 -2.71 16.94 -9.48
N LEU A 144 -3.83 16.81 -8.79
CA LEU A 144 -5.05 17.61 -9.01
C LEU A 144 -4.80 19.10 -8.76
N ILE A 145 -4.07 19.44 -7.70
CA ILE A 145 -3.72 20.84 -7.38
C ILE A 145 -2.87 21.45 -8.50
N VAL A 146 -1.88 20.71 -9.01
CA VAL A 146 -1.04 21.19 -10.13
C VAL A 146 -1.88 21.43 -11.39
N ILE A 147 -2.79 20.52 -11.74
CA ILE A 147 -3.67 20.67 -12.92
C ILE A 147 -4.56 21.91 -12.79
N ILE A 148 -5.23 22.09 -11.66
CA ILE A 148 -6.11 23.23 -11.42
C ILE A 148 -5.30 24.54 -11.44
N SER A 149 -4.16 24.58 -10.78
CA SER A 149 -3.27 25.75 -10.74
C SER A 149 -2.78 26.12 -12.15
N SER A 150 -2.39 25.14 -12.96
CA SER A 150 -1.96 25.34 -14.35
C SER A 150 -3.08 25.89 -15.21
N LEU A 151 -4.32 25.42 -15.05
CA LEU A 151 -5.48 25.91 -15.79
C LEU A 151 -5.77 27.37 -15.45
N VAL A 152 -5.77 27.72 -14.17
CA VAL A 152 -5.97 29.10 -13.70
C VAL A 152 -4.86 30.01 -14.25
N PHE A 153 -3.61 29.57 -14.16
CA PHE A 153 -2.47 30.32 -14.69
C PHE A 153 -2.60 30.57 -16.20
N THR A 154 -3.00 29.56 -16.96
CA THR A 154 -3.19 29.67 -18.41
C THR A 154 -4.27 30.69 -18.76
N ILE A 155 -5.38 30.71 -18.04
CA ILE A 155 -6.47 31.71 -18.25
C ILE A 155 -5.97 33.11 -17.92
N LEU A 156 -5.28 33.32 -16.81
CA LEU A 156 -4.72 34.62 -16.43
C LEU A 156 -3.69 35.10 -17.44
N LEU A 157 -2.77 34.24 -17.87
CA LEU A 157 -1.75 34.55 -18.86
C LEU A 157 -2.39 34.98 -20.20
N ASN A 158 -3.40 34.25 -20.66
CA ASN A 158 -4.14 34.60 -21.87
C ASN A 158 -4.83 35.94 -21.73
N TYR A 159 -5.47 36.24 -20.61
CA TYR A 159 -6.07 37.53 -20.31
C TYR A 159 -5.04 38.68 -20.38
N PHE A 160 -3.89 38.52 -19.72
CA PHE A 160 -2.83 39.53 -19.71
C PHE A 160 -2.25 39.78 -21.10
N ILE A 161 -1.96 38.73 -21.88
CA ILE A 161 -1.46 38.86 -23.25
C ILE A 161 -2.48 39.62 -24.11
N ASN A 162 -3.74 39.26 -24.02
CA ASN A 162 -4.78 39.91 -24.83
C ASN A 162 -4.96 41.39 -24.45
N HIS A 163 -4.95 41.70 -23.15
CA HIS A 163 -5.19 43.07 -22.65
C HIS A 163 -3.98 43.98 -22.84
N TYR A 164 -2.77 43.53 -22.52
CA TYR A 164 -1.58 44.40 -22.53
C TYR A 164 -0.76 44.34 -23.81
N VAL A 165 -0.96 43.34 -24.66
CA VAL A 165 -0.18 43.21 -25.90
C VAL A 165 -1.07 43.29 -27.12
N ILE A 166 -2.03 42.39 -27.26
CA ILE A 166 -2.83 42.30 -28.51
C ILE A 166 -3.73 43.51 -28.70
N SER A 167 -4.48 43.92 -27.70
CA SER A 167 -5.42 45.05 -27.80
C SER A 167 -4.73 46.38 -28.13
N PRO A 168 -3.61 46.77 -27.48
CA PRO A 168 -2.86 47.98 -27.87
C PRO A 168 -2.31 47.91 -29.28
N ILE A 169 -1.78 46.79 -29.74
CA ILE A 169 -1.28 46.63 -31.12
C ILE A 169 -2.41 46.83 -32.12
N LEU A 170 -3.57 46.25 -31.89
CA LEU A 170 -4.74 46.41 -32.77
C LEU A 170 -5.21 47.88 -32.80
N ARG A 171 -5.21 48.57 -31.65
CA ARG A 171 -5.57 50.02 -31.60
C ARG A 171 -4.56 50.87 -32.36
N LEU A 172 -3.26 50.63 -32.21
CA LEU A 172 -2.21 51.33 -32.97
C LEU A 172 -2.35 51.05 -34.46
N THR A 173 -2.52 49.81 -34.86
CA THR A 173 -2.73 49.44 -36.28
C THR A 173 -3.94 50.14 -36.89
N LYS A 174 -5.06 50.16 -36.16
CA LYS A 174 -6.26 50.86 -36.59
C LYS A 174 -6.03 52.37 -36.71
N GLY A 175 -5.39 53.00 -35.72
CA GLY A 175 -5.07 54.40 -35.72
C GLY A 175 -4.19 54.82 -36.91
N VAL A 176 -3.14 54.03 -37.20
CA VAL A 176 -2.26 54.22 -38.36
C VAL A 176 -3.05 54.08 -39.67
N ASN A 177 -3.90 53.08 -39.81
CA ASN A 177 -4.74 52.88 -40.98
C ASN A 177 -5.75 54.08 -41.19
N ASP A 178 -6.34 54.53 -40.09
CA ASP A 178 -7.26 55.67 -40.16
C ASP A 178 -6.54 56.98 -40.57
N TYR A 179 -5.30 57.17 -40.08
CA TYR A 179 -4.48 58.31 -40.56
C TYR A 179 -4.16 58.20 -42.06
N VAL A 180 -3.72 57.04 -42.52
CA VAL A 180 -3.34 56.84 -43.93
C VAL A 180 -4.52 57.01 -44.87
N ARG A 181 -5.70 56.49 -44.53
CA ARG A 181 -6.86 56.47 -45.39
C ARG A 181 -7.70 57.81 -45.33
N TYR A 182 -7.85 58.33 -44.10
CA TYR A 182 -8.81 59.36 -43.80
C TYR A 182 -8.18 60.69 -43.27
N ARG A 183 -6.84 60.72 -43.11
CA ARG A 183 -6.09 61.82 -42.52
C ARG A 183 -6.53 62.16 -41.08
N LYS A 184 -7.14 61.22 -40.36
CA LYS A 184 -7.51 61.41 -38.95
C LYS A 184 -6.27 61.41 -38.07
N PRO A 185 -6.17 62.31 -37.05
CA PRO A 185 -5.02 62.28 -36.12
C PRO A 185 -4.92 60.93 -35.41
N LEU A 186 -3.67 60.50 -35.16
CA LEU A 186 -3.38 59.28 -34.40
C LEU A 186 -3.63 59.54 -32.93
N ASP A 187 -4.84 59.30 -32.46
CA ASP A 187 -5.21 59.43 -31.04
C ASP A 187 -5.44 58.03 -30.48
N VAL A 188 -4.33 57.43 -29.96
CA VAL A 188 -4.32 56.11 -29.32
C VAL A 188 -3.77 56.27 -27.92
N SER A 189 -4.62 56.07 -26.93
CA SER A 189 -4.19 55.98 -25.52
C SER A 189 -3.63 54.59 -25.20
N LEU A 190 -2.40 54.57 -24.68
CA LEU A 190 -1.74 53.37 -24.16
C LEU A 190 -1.57 53.53 -22.66
N GLU A 191 -1.92 52.49 -21.89
CA GLU A 191 -1.90 52.52 -20.42
C GLU A 191 -0.49 52.26 -19.85
N THR A 192 0.39 51.66 -20.65
CA THR A 192 1.75 51.30 -20.25
C THR A 192 2.80 52.16 -20.96
N LYS A 193 3.92 52.44 -20.29
CA LYS A 193 5.10 53.11 -20.86
C LYS A 193 6.18 52.08 -21.19
N ASP A 194 5.88 51.22 -22.12
CA ASP A 194 6.72 50.13 -22.59
C ASP A 194 7.15 50.30 -24.04
N GLU A 195 7.60 49.27 -24.69
CA GLU A 195 8.06 49.24 -26.09
C GLU A 195 6.91 49.66 -27.05
N LEU A 196 5.67 49.36 -26.70
CA LEU A 196 4.49 49.78 -27.51
C LEU A 196 4.28 51.28 -27.41
N TYR A 197 4.56 51.91 -26.29
CA TYR A 197 4.54 53.35 -26.14
C TYR A 197 5.65 54.02 -26.98
N SER A 198 6.89 53.47 -26.93
CA SER A 198 8.01 53.93 -27.74
C SER A 198 7.69 53.81 -29.25
N LEU A 199 7.04 52.72 -29.65
CA LEU A 199 6.59 52.54 -31.03
C LEU A 199 5.57 53.60 -31.45
N LYS A 200 4.58 53.89 -30.58
CA LYS A 200 3.58 54.96 -30.81
C LYS A 200 4.27 56.29 -31.03
N GLU A 201 5.21 56.70 -30.15
CA GLU A 201 5.96 57.97 -30.26
C GLU A 201 6.78 58.03 -31.56
N SER A 202 7.41 56.93 -31.95
CA SER A 202 8.16 56.86 -33.22
C SER A 202 7.25 57.04 -34.44
N ILE A 203 6.06 56.46 -34.44
CA ILE A 203 5.05 56.63 -35.48
C ILE A 203 4.55 58.09 -35.51
N LEU A 204 4.27 58.72 -34.37
CA LEU A 204 3.85 60.11 -34.29
C LEU A 204 4.93 61.05 -34.85
N ASN A 205 6.19 60.85 -34.51
CA ASN A 205 7.32 61.61 -35.04
C ASN A 205 7.45 61.50 -36.57
N LEU A 206 7.27 60.29 -37.13
CA LEU A 206 7.24 60.10 -38.58
C LEU A 206 6.08 60.83 -39.27
N ILE A 207 4.90 60.81 -38.67
CA ILE A 207 3.71 61.51 -39.17
C ILE A 207 3.96 63.02 -39.17
N THR A 208 4.49 63.61 -38.10
CA THR A 208 4.76 65.01 -37.92
C THR A 208 5.84 65.53 -38.89
N SER A 209 6.96 64.77 -39.02
CA SER A 209 8.04 65.09 -39.93
C SER A 209 7.56 65.17 -41.39
N ARG A 210 6.69 64.23 -41.79
CA ARG A 210 6.11 64.22 -43.17
C ARG A 210 5.10 65.34 -43.45
N THR A 211 4.48 65.84 -42.38
CA THR A 211 3.52 66.97 -42.52
C THR A 211 4.25 68.31 -42.65
N ASN A 212 5.43 68.48 -42.05
CA ASN A 212 6.25 69.68 -42.09
C ASN A 212 7.12 69.80 -43.38
N THR A 213 7.18 68.78 -44.21
CA THR A 213 7.98 68.74 -45.46
C THR A 213 7.13 69.03 -46.69
N LYS A 214 5.86 69.41 -46.52
CA LYS A 214 4.97 69.89 -47.58
C LYS A 214 4.61 71.32 -47.37
#